data_beb0dd1b6ed6883d41a04e613cf69365
#
_entry.id   beb0dd1b6ed6883d41a04e613cf69365
#
_cell.length_a   1.000
_cell.length_b   1.000
_cell.length_c   1.000
_cell.angle_alpha   90.00
_cell.angle_beta   90.00
_cell.angle_gamma   90.00
#
_symmetry.space_group_name_H-M   'P 1'
#
loop_
_entity.id
_entity.type
_entity.pdbx_description
1 polymer ?
#
loop_
_entity_poly.entity_id
_entity_poly.type
_entity_poly.pdbx_seq_one_letter_code
_entity_poly.pdbx_strand_id
1 'polypeptide(L)'
;HELAHKLDMLNGDANGLPPLHHDMRVQEWASVMQSAFDDLNRQLDANPDAETEIDPYAAENPAEFFAVTSEYFFSAPDLLASTYPQVYAQLSRFYRQDPLARLTQLQAHDPRYQPHGE
;
A
#
# COMPACT_ATOMS: atom_id res chain seq x y z
N HIS A 1 -5.44 8.66 3.79
CA HIS A 1 -6.48 7.75 4.27
C HIS A 1 -7.86 8.16 3.76
N GLU A 2 -8.26 9.39 4.03
CA GLU A 2 -9.55 9.87 3.55
C GLU A 2 -9.62 9.93 2.03
N LEU A 3 -8.53 10.28 1.38
CA LEU A 3 -8.49 10.30 -0.09
C LEU A 3 -8.73 8.92 -0.67
N ALA A 4 -8.14 7.88 -0.08
CA ALA A 4 -8.33 6.51 -0.54
C ALA A 4 -9.77 6.05 -0.32
N HIS A 5 -10.38 6.39 0.82
CA HIS A 5 -11.79 6.09 1.07
C HIS A 5 -12.69 6.79 0.07
N LYS A 6 -12.37 8.04 -0.27
CA LYS A 6 -13.14 8.81 -1.23
C LYS A 6 -13.11 8.18 -2.62
N LEU A 7 -11.93 7.69 -3.02
CA LEU A 7 -11.79 6.99 -4.30
C LEU A 7 -12.55 5.69 -4.32
N ASP A 8 -12.53 4.95 -3.20
CA ASP A 8 -13.26 3.69 -3.07
C ASP A 8 -14.77 3.94 -3.16
N MET A 9 -15.24 5.01 -2.52
CA MET A 9 -16.67 5.36 -2.54
C MET A 9 -17.15 5.77 -3.93
N LEU A 10 -16.28 6.32 -4.77
CA LEU A 10 -16.65 6.66 -6.15
C LEU A 10 -17.04 5.42 -6.96
N ASN A 11 -16.62 4.25 -6.54
CA ASN A 11 -16.97 2.99 -7.18
C ASN A 11 -18.31 2.43 -6.67
N GLY A 12 -18.97 3.12 -5.75
CA GLY A 12 -20.28 2.75 -5.23
C GLY A 12 -20.26 1.82 -4.03
N ASP A 13 -19.15 1.13 -3.78
CA ASP A 13 -18.99 0.20 -2.67
C ASP A 13 -17.67 0.46 -1.97
N ALA A 14 -17.70 0.67 -0.67
CA ALA A 14 -16.47 0.81 0.12
C ALA A 14 -15.92 -0.57 0.47
N ASN A 15 -15.47 -1.31 -0.53
CA ASN A 15 -15.04 -2.71 -0.42
C ASN A 15 -13.58 -2.96 -0.79
N GLY A 16 -12.78 -1.90 -0.94
CA GLY A 16 -11.37 -2.02 -1.29
C GLY A 16 -11.12 -2.16 -2.80
N LEU A 17 -12.15 -1.96 -3.62
CA LEU A 17 -12.00 -1.99 -5.07
C LEU A 17 -12.25 -0.58 -5.62
N PRO A 18 -11.19 0.21 -5.83
CA PRO A 18 -11.32 1.54 -6.42
C PRO A 18 -11.57 1.47 -7.92
N PRO A 19 -11.88 2.60 -8.57
CA PRO A 19 -12.09 2.62 -10.03
C PRO A 19 -10.74 2.44 -10.75
N LEU A 20 -10.39 1.19 -11.04
CA LEU A 20 -9.13 0.84 -11.68
C LEU A 20 -9.07 1.36 -13.11
N HIS A 21 -7.86 1.66 -13.58
CA HIS A 21 -7.62 1.98 -14.98
C HIS A 21 -7.92 0.74 -15.81
N HIS A 22 -8.39 0.92 -17.04
CA HIS A 22 -8.78 -0.20 -17.88
C HIS A 22 -7.61 -1.10 -18.30
N ASP A 23 -6.37 -0.62 -18.18
CA ASP A 23 -5.17 -1.43 -18.41
C ASP A 23 -4.75 -2.23 -17.19
N MET A 24 -5.47 -2.08 -16.06
CA MET A 24 -5.23 -2.85 -14.85
C MET A 24 -6.25 -3.97 -14.75
N ARG A 25 -5.77 -5.15 -14.36
CA ARG A 25 -6.65 -6.31 -14.24
C ARG A 25 -7.25 -6.38 -12.84
N VAL A 26 -8.59 -6.38 -12.78
CA VAL A 26 -9.32 -6.46 -11.52
C VAL A 26 -8.94 -7.74 -10.75
N GLN A 27 -8.80 -8.87 -11.45
CA GLN A 27 -8.44 -10.14 -10.81
C GLN A 27 -7.04 -10.10 -10.20
N GLU A 28 -6.10 -9.48 -10.88
CA GLU A 28 -4.74 -9.33 -10.35
C GLU A 28 -4.74 -8.43 -9.12
N TRP A 29 -5.41 -7.28 -9.20
CA TRP A 29 -5.56 -6.38 -8.06
C TRP A 29 -6.19 -7.11 -6.87
N ALA A 30 -7.32 -7.78 -7.10
CA ALA A 30 -8.05 -8.46 -6.04
C ALA A 30 -7.20 -9.57 -5.41
N SER A 31 -6.48 -10.35 -6.22
CA SER A 31 -5.63 -11.43 -5.73
C SER A 31 -4.49 -10.90 -4.86
N VAL A 32 -3.82 -9.85 -5.32
CA VAL A 32 -2.69 -9.24 -4.58
C VAL A 32 -3.18 -8.65 -3.26
N MET A 33 -4.25 -7.87 -3.32
CA MET A 33 -4.79 -7.21 -2.12
C MET A 33 -5.34 -8.24 -1.14
N GLN A 34 -6.04 -9.25 -1.61
CA GLN A 34 -6.61 -10.28 -0.74
C GLN A 34 -5.51 -11.10 -0.07
N SER A 35 -4.47 -11.47 -0.80
CA SER A 35 -3.36 -12.24 -0.23
C SER A 35 -2.67 -11.47 0.90
N ALA A 36 -2.44 -10.18 0.70
CA ALA A 36 -1.79 -9.35 1.72
C ALA A 36 -2.71 -9.14 2.92
N PHE A 37 -4.00 -8.91 2.66
CA PHE A 37 -5.00 -8.75 3.70
C PHE A 37 -5.10 -10.00 4.56
N ASP A 38 -5.13 -11.18 3.92
CA ASP A 38 -5.17 -12.47 4.62
C ASP A 38 -3.90 -12.69 5.44
N ASP A 39 -2.75 -12.32 4.91
CA ASP A 39 -1.48 -12.45 5.61
C ASP A 39 -1.46 -11.63 6.90
N LEU A 40 -1.91 -10.38 6.81
CA LEU A 40 -1.99 -9.51 7.98
C LEU A 40 -2.95 -10.09 9.02
N ASN A 41 -4.10 -10.58 8.59
CA ASN A 41 -5.08 -11.19 9.48
C ASN A 41 -4.54 -12.45 10.14
N ARG A 42 -3.78 -13.28 9.40
CA ARG A 42 -3.16 -14.48 9.98
C ARG A 42 -2.16 -14.12 11.08
N GLN A 43 -1.38 -13.08 10.89
CA GLN A 43 -0.42 -12.62 11.91
C GLN A 43 -1.15 -12.20 13.18
N LEU A 44 -2.24 -11.47 13.04
CA LEU A 44 -3.01 -10.97 14.18
C LEU A 44 -3.82 -12.09 14.85
N ASP A 45 -4.31 -13.08 14.08
CA ASP A 45 -5.01 -14.24 14.64
C ASP A 45 -4.07 -15.11 15.45
N ALA A 46 -2.83 -15.26 14.99
CA ALA A 46 -1.83 -16.04 15.71
C ALA A 46 -1.39 -15.34 16.98
N ASN A 47 -1.31 -14.02 16.96
CA ASN A 47 -0.92 -13.20 18.11
C ASN A 47 -1.57 -11.82 18.01
N PRO A 48 -2.71 -11.61 18.70
CA PRO A 48 -3.42 -10.31 18.63
C PRO A 48 -2.58 -9.12 19.07
N ASP A 49 -1.54 -9.36 19.85
CA ASP A 49 -0.65 -8.30 20.33
C ASP A 49 0.61 -8.17 19.46
N ALA A 50 0.67 -8.87 18.32
CA ALA A 50 1.82 -8.82 17.45
C ALA A 50 2.06 -7.41 16.93
N GLU A 51 3.34 -7.02 16.89
CA GLU A 51 3.73 -5.79 16.23
C GLU A 51 3.91 -6.07 14.75
N THR A 52 2.91 -5.68 13.96
CA THR A 52 2.95 -5.84 12.51
C THR A 52 3.55 -4.60 11.88
N GLU A 53 4.18 -4.79 10.71
CA GLU A 53 4.77 -3.67 9.95
C GLU A 53 3.70 -2.68 9.49
N ILE A 54 2.52 -3.19 9.17
CA ILE A 54 1.37 -2.39 8.74
C ILE A 54 0.40 -2.28 9.91
N ASP A 55 -0.17 -1.09 10.08
CA ASP A 55 -1.13 -0.83 11.15
C ASP A 55 -2.24 -1.89 11.16
N PRO A 56 -2.52 -2.53 12.32
CA PRO A 56 -3.57 -3.56 12.41
C PRO A 56 -4.94 -3.10 11.96
N TYR A 57 -5.19 -1.80 11.94
CA TYR A 57 -6.47 -1.26 11.44
C TYR A 57 -6.74 -1.68 9.99
N ALA A 58 -5.67 -1.93 9.23
CA ALA A 58 -5.80 -2.41 7.86
C ALA A 58 -6.46 -3.79 7.77
N ALA A 59 -6.46 -4.56 8.86
CA ALA A 59 -7.06 -5.89 8.89
C ALA A 59 -8.56 -5.87 9.18
N GLU A 60 -9.15 -4.70 9.45
CA GLU A 60 -10.56 -4.59 9.78
C GLU A 60 -11.46 -5.03 8.62
N ASN A 61 -11.18 -4.54 7.43
CA ASN A 61 -11.92 -4.91 6.21
C ASN A 61 -11.14 -4.46 4.99
N PRO A 62 -11.52 -4.94 3.78
CA PRO A 62 -10.78 -4.59 2.56
C PRO A 62 -10.72 -3.09 2.26
N ALA A 63 -11.74 -2.33 2.60
CA ALA A 63 -11.74 -0.87 2.38
C ALA A 63 -10.68 -0.21 3.25
N GLU A 64 -10.58 -0.62 4.51
CA GLU A 64 -9.57 -0.09 5.41
C GLU A 64 -8.16 -0.53 4.99
N PHE A 65 -8.03 -1.77 4.50
CA PHE A 65 -6.74 -2.24 3.98
C PHE A 65 -6.26 -1.35 2.84
N PHE A 66 -7.14 -1.06 1.89
CA PHE A 66 -6.81 -0.17 0.78
C PHE A 66 -6.41 1.22 1.27
N ALA A 67 -7.20 1.79 2.20
CA ALA A 67 -6.95 3.14 2.71
C ALA A 67 -5.62 3.21 3.46
N VAL A 68 -5.36 2.25 4.34
CA VAL A 68 -4.14 2.24 5.16
C VAL A 68 -2.91 2.00 4.28
N THR A 69 -2.97 1.03 3.37
CA THR A 69 -1.82 0.76 2.48
C THR A 69 -1.55 1.93 1.54
N SER A 70 -2.59 2.64 1.10
CA SER A 70 -2.41 3.86 0.31
C SER A 70 -1.69 4.94 1.11
N GLU A 71 -2.04 5.09 2.39
CA GLU A 71 -1.37 6.03 3.26
C GLU A 71 0.13 5.71 3.38
N TYR A 72 0.46 4.42 3.60
CA TYR A 72 1.87 3.99 3.63
C TYR A 72 2.54 4.22 2.28
N PHE A 73 1.83 3.99 1.20
CA PHE A 73 2.37 4.20 -0.14
C PHE A 73 2.93 5.61 -0.30
N PHE A 74 2.23 6.60 0.21
CA PHE A 74 2.65 8.00 0.09
C PHE A 74 3.58 8.46 1.22
N SER A 75 3.43 7.93 2.43
CA SER A 75 4.20 8.40 3.60
C SER A 75 5.40 7.53 3.93
N ALA A 76 5.34 6.24 3.65
CA ALA A 76 6.41 5.30 3.96
C ALA A 76 6.51 4.23 2.86
N PRO A 77 6.81 4.65 1.61
CA PRO A 77 6.82 3.72 0.48
C PRO A 77 7.85 2.60 0.62
N ASP A 78 8.98 2.87 1.27
CA ASP A 78 10.02 1.88 1.51
C ASP A 78 9.53 0.76 2.43
N LEU A 79 8.79 1.12 3.47
CA LEU A 79 8.21 0.14 4.39
C LEU A 79 7.18 -0.74 3.67
N LEU A 80 6.28 -0.12 2.92
CA LEU A 80 5.26 -0.86 2.19
C LEU A 80 5.90 -1.79 1.14
N ALA A 81 6.87 -1.28 0.40
CA ALA A 81 7.53 -2.08 -0.65
C ALA A 81 8.28 -3.27 -0.08
N SER A 82 8.85 -3.15 1.12
CA SER A 82 9.57 -4.27 1.75
C SER A 82 8.61 -5.28 2.38
N THR A 83 7.48 -4.82 2.90
CA THR A 83 6.50 -5.68 3.58
C THR A 83 5.58 -6.39 2.57
N TYR A 84 5.01 -5.63 1.65
CA TYR A 84 4.09 -6.13 0.63
C TYR A 84 4.46 -5.55 -0.73
N PRO A 85 5.53 -6.07 -1.37
CA PRO A 85 6.02 -5.52 -2.64
C PRO A 85 4.98 -5.56 -3.76
N GLN A 86 4.12 -6.58 -3.77
CA GLN A 86 3.09 -6.68 -4.80
C GLN A 86 1.98 -5.66 -4.59
N VAL A 87 1.64 -5.35 -3.34
CA VAL A 87 0.69 -4.27 -3.03
C VAL A 87 1.27 -2.95 -3.49
N TYR A 88 2.55 -2.71 -3.19
CA TYR A 88 3.22 -1.50 -3.65
C TYR A 88 3.14 -1.37 -5.18
N ALA A 89 3.40 -2.46 -5.90
CA ALA A 89 3.36 -2.45 -7.36
C ALA A 89 1.96 -2.10 -7.88
N GLN A 90 0.91 -2.65 -7.28
CA GLN A 90 -0.46 -2.35 -7.68
C GLN A 90 -0.82 -0.90 -7.42
N LEU A 91 -0.45 -0.38 -6.26
CA LEU A 91 -0.73 1.02 -5.92
C LEU A 91 0.06 1.97 -6.82
N SER A 92 1.29 1.61 -7.16
CA SER A 92 2.11 2.40 -8.09
C SER A 92 1.42 2.52 -9.45
N ARG A 93 0.85 1.43 -9.93
CA ARG A 93 0.10 1.44 -11.19
C ARG A 93 -1.20 2.23 -11.08
N PHE A 94 -1.92 2.04 -9.98
CA PHE A 94 -3.18 2.72 -9.77
C PHE A 94 -3.01 4.23 -9.68
N TYR A 95 -2.07 4.70 -8.87
CA TYR A 95 -1.82 6.13 -8.69
C TYR A 95 -0.93 6.72 -9.78
N ARG A 96 -0.34 5.87 -10.63
CA ARG A 96 0.61 6.24 -11.68
C ARG A 96 1.77 7.04 -11.12
N GLN A 97 2.28 6.59 -9.97
CA GLN A 97 3.40 7.20 -9.27
C GLN A 97 4.30 6.13 -8.71
N ASP A 98 5.55 6.49 -8.50
CA ASP A 98 6.52 5.61 -7.87
C ASP A 98 7.27 6.42 -6.80
N PRO A 99 6.65 6.59 -5.61
CA PRO A 99 7.28 7.40 -4.56
C PRO A 99 8.64 6.89 -4.13
N LEU A 100 8.86 5.57 -4.18
CA LEU A 100 10.13 4.98 -3.79
C LEU A 100 11.25 5.42 -4.75
N ALA A 101 10.99 5.36 -6.05
CA ALA A 101 11.96 5.81 -7.05
C ALA A 101 12.22 7.31 -6.91
N ARG A 102 11.18 8.09 -6.65
CA ARG A 102 11.31 9.53 -6.47
C ARG A 102 12.12 9.87 -5.24
N LEU A 103 11.90 9.15 -4.15
CA LEU A 103 12.66 9.31 -2.91
C LEU A 103 14.15 9.04 -3.16
N THR A 104 14.45 7.96 -3.87
CA THR A 104 15.81 7.60 -4.23
C THR A 104 16.47 8.68 -5.08
N GLN A 105 15.76 9.23 -6.05
CA GLN A 105 16.26 10.30 -6.90
C GLN A 105 16.56 11.57 -6.10
N LEU A 106 15.66 11.95 -5.20
CA LEU A 106 15.85 13.12 -4.36
C LEU A 106 17.08 12.98 -3.47
N GLN A 107 17.28 11.80 -2.89
CA GLN A 107 18.46 11.54 -2.07
C GLN A 107 19.74 11.61 -2.89
N ALA A 108 19.71 11.08 -4.11
CA ALA A 108 20.88 11.09 -5.00
C ALA A 108 21.24 12.51 -5.46
N HIS A 109 20.26 13.41 -5.58
CA HIS A 109 20.47 14.77 -6.06
C HIS A 109 20.63 15.81 -4.95
N ASP A 110 20.40 15.44 -3.70
CA ASP A 110 20.55 16.35 -2.58
C ASP A 110 22.05 16.54 -2.29
N PRO A 111 22.59 17.76 -2.43
CA PRO A 111 24.00 17.99 -2.19
C PRO A 111 24.43 17.78 -0.74
N ARG A 112 23.47 17.74 0.18
CA ARG A 112 23.74 17.48 1.60
C ARG A 112 23.63 16.02 1.95
N TYR A 113 23.11 15.21 1.05
CA TYR A 113 22.92 13.78 1.30
C TYR A 113 24.26 13.08 1.22
N GLN A 114 24.57 12.30 2.25
CA GLN A 114 25.80 11.50 2.28
C GLN A 114 25.41 10.04 2.51
N PRO A 115 25.49 9.20 1.46
CA PRO A 115 25.16 7.81 1.61
C PRO A 115 26.14 7.11 2.54
N HIS A 116 25.61 6.51 3.60
CA HIS A 116 26.42 5.83 4.59
C HIS A 116 26.73 4.41 4.14
N GLY A 117 27.97 4.00 4.40
CA GLY A 117 28.38 2.64 4.11
C GLY A 117 28.69 2.36 2.65
N GLU A 118 28.73 3.40 1.86
CA GLU A 118 29.13 3.29 0.45
C GLU A 118 30.60 3.38 0.26
#